data_582b7757918a13e4c826c1671f5beb86
#
_entry.id   582b7757918a13e4c826c1671f5beb86
#
_cell.length_a   1.000
_cell.length_b   1.000
_cell.length_c   1.000
_cell.angle_alpha   90.00
_cell.angle_beta   90.00
_cell.angle_gamma   90.00
#
_symmetry.space_group_name_H-M   'P 1'
#
loop_
_entity.id
_entity.type
_entity.pdbx_description
1 polymer ?
#
loop_
_entity_poly.entity_id
_entity_poly.type
_entity_poly.pdbx_seq_one_letter_code
_entity_poly.pdbx_strand_id
1 'polypeptide(L)'
;MKRLFSIIFLTTLFLSACAPAVDNAPVEAETEAQAQPAASNALFQIVKADGTAFDVTLDAVKALPLANLQAEGKVEEGPYLKDVLALAGVTEFTEVSLTGSSSPVTLTFEQVDENTILDFNNHGTMKLSSAYIPKADWTKDVAQITVK
;
A
#
# COMPACT_ATOMS: atom_id res chain seq x y z
N MET A 1 -18.20 -12.10 -45.53
CA MET A 1 -19.67 -11.97 -45.54
C MET A 1 -20.01 -10.69 -44.79
N LYS A 2 -20.51 -9.74 -45.56
CA LYS A 2 -20.95 -8.39 -45.11
C LYS A 2 -22.25 -8.50 -44.31
N ARG A 3 -22.40 -7.84 -43.20
CA ARG A 3 -23.69 -7.34 -42.72
C ARG A 3 -23.51 -5.97 -42.08
N LEU A 4 -23.84 -4.95 -42.88
CA LEU A 4 -24.28 -3.62 -42.44
C LEU A 4 -25.53 -3.78 -41.57
N PHE A 5 -25.63 -3.05 -40.50
CA PHE A 5 -26.90 -2.56 -39.96
C PHE A 5 -26.74 -1.09 -39.60
N SER A 6 -27.27 -0.31 -40.51
CA SER A 6 -27.66 1.10 -40.38
C SER A 6 -29.07 1.12 -39.82
N ILE A 7 -29.41 1.99 -38.91
CA ILE A 7 -30.77 2.51 -38.64
C ILE A 7 -30.66 3.60 -37.56
N ILE A 8 -30.80 4.85 -37.98
CA ILE A 8 -31.87 5.86 -37.80
C ILE A 8 -31.93 6.49 -36.39
N PHE A 9 -31.43 7.72 -36.33
CA PHE A 9 -32.06 9.04 -36.23
C PHE A 9 -33.45 9.02 -35.55
N LEU A 10 -33.53 9.60 -34.34
CA LEU A 10 -34.73 10.30 -33.93
C LEU A 10 -34.38 11.51 -33.04
N THR A 11 -34.41 12.67 -33.64
CA THR A 11 -34.43 13.99 -33.03
C THR A 11 -35.79 14.24 -32.37
N THR A 12 -35.78 14.60 -31.10
CA THR A 12 -36.92 15.31 -30.51
C THR A 12 -36.45 16.57 -29.80
N LEU A 13 -36.71 17.67 -30.45
CA LEU A 13 -36.72 19.01 -29.89
C LEU A 13 -37.90 19.14 -28.93
N PHE A 14 -37.69 19.54 -27.70
CA PHE A 14 -38.69 20.22 -26.90
C PHE A 14 -38.13 21.52 -26.35
N LEU A 15 -38.51 22.61 -27.02
CA LEU A 15 -38.55 23.93 -26.40
C LEU A 15 -39.77 23.98 -25.48
N SER A 16 -39.59 24.36 -24.24
CA SER A 16 -40.62 25.09 -23.51
C SER A 16 -39.95 25.99 -22.48
N ALA A 17 -40.04 27.27 -22.74
CA ALA A 17 -39.71 28.34 -21.82
C ALA A 17 -40.86 28.52 -20.84
N CYS A 18 -40.58 28.75 -19.57
CA CYS A 18 -41.24 29.73 -18.69
C CYS A 18 -40.52 29.74 -17.33
N ALA A 19 -39.88 30.86 -17.00
CA ALA A 19 -39.64 31.30 -15.63
C ALA A 19 -40.92 31.94 -15.08
N PRO A 20 -41.17 32.10 -13.76
CA PRO A 20 -40.28 32.83 -12.87
C PRO A 20 -40.25 32.39 -11.37
N ALA A 21 -39.30 33.00 -10.65
CA ALA A 21 -39.34 33.40 -9.23
C ALA A 21 -38.96 32.37 -8.15
N VAL A 22 -37.74 32.56 -7.67
CA VAL A 22 -37.33 32.76 -6.24
C VAL A 22 -37.92 31.81 -5.22
N ASP A 23 -37.12 30.86 -4.76
CA ASP A 23 -36.90 30.70 -3.33
C ASP A 23 -35.49 30.15 -3.06
N ASN A 24 -34.77 30.84 -2.20
CA ASN A 24 -33.45 30.47 -1.76
C ASN A 24 -33.54 29.30 -0.75
N ALA A 25 -33.23 28.07 -1.21
CA ALA A 25 -32.81 27.02 -0.33
C ALA A 25 -31.38 26.64 -0.75
N PRO A 26 -30.43 26.62 0.17
CA PRO A 26 -29.09 26.17 -0.16
C PRO A 26 -29.15 24.66 -0.45
N VAL A 27 -28.94 24.33 -1.71
CA VAL A 27 -28.55 22.96 -2.09
C VAL A 27 -27.20 22.74 -1.44
N GLU A 28 -27.20 21.99 -0.36
CA GLU A 28 -25.99 21.33 0.14
C GLU A 28 -25.46 20.47 -1.02
N ALA A 29 -24.48 21.03 -1.71
CA ALA A 29 -23.54 20.22 -2.45
C ALA A 29 -22.87 19.34 -1.40
N GLU A 30 -23.26 18.08 -1.33
CA GLU A 30 -22.42 17.04 -0.77
C GLU A 30 -21.12 17.03 -1.60
N THR A 31 -20.22 17.92 -1.18
CA THR A 31 -18.82 17.76 -1.47
C THR A 31 -18.44 16.48 -0.75
N GLU A 32 -18.33 15.37 -1.50
CA GLU A 32 -17.54 14.25 -1.06
C GLU A 32 -16.20 14.85 -0.63
N ALA A 33 -16.07 15.06 0.67
CA ALA A 33 -14.83 15.35 1.30
C ALA A 33 -13.94 14.13 0.98
N GLN A 34 -13.13 14.25 -0.05
CA GLN A 34 -11.92 13.45 -0.17
C GLN A 34 -11.21 13.67 1.17
N ALA A 35 -11.29 12.65 2.02
CA ALA A 35 -10.53 12.61 3.24
C ALA A 35 -9.07 12.76 2.83
N GLN A 36 -8.58 13.98 2.91
CA GLN A 36 -7.16 14.28 2.84
C GLN A 36 -6.54 13.43 3.94
N PRO A 37 -5.62 12.50 3.63
CA PRO A 37 -5.01 11.67 4.65
C PRO A 37 -4.42 12.63 5.67
N ALA A 38 -4.94 12.59 6.90
CA ALA A 38 -4.28 13.20 8.03
C ALA A 38 -2.82 12.75 7.95
N ALA A 39 -1.87 13.69 8.12
CA ALA A 39 -0.45 13.39 8.08
C ALA A 39 -0.22 12.20 9.01
N SER A 40 -0.21 11.00 8.45
CA SER A 40 -0.09 9.78 9.21
C SER A 40 1.35 9.72 9.69
N ASN A 41 1.58 9.50 10.99
CA ASN A 41 2.89 9.14 11.52
C ASN A 41 3.29 7.72 11.04
N ALA A 42 2.82 7.34 9.87
CA ALA A 42 3.12 6.06 9.25
C ALA A 42 4.59 6.02 8.86
N LEU A 43 5.24 4.97 9.27
CA LEU A 43 6.60 4.65 8.86
C LEU A 43 6.61 4.12 7.41
N PHE A 44 5.64 3.26 7.11
CA PHE A 44 5.33 2.73 5.78
C PHE A 44 3.90 2.16 5.76
N GLN A 45 3.45 1.73 4.59
CA GLN A 45 2.13 1.11 4.42
C GLN A 45 2.21 -0.36 4.04
N ILE A 46 1.27 -1.17 4.52
CA ILE A 46 1.00 -2.52 4.04
C ILE A 46 -0.30 -2.47 3.23
N VAL A 47 -0.21 -2.76 1.93
CA VAL A 47 -1.36 -2.89 1.03
C VAL A 47 -1.69 -4.37 0.93
N LYS A 48 -2.87 -4.75 1.43
CA LYS A 48 -3.34 -6.14 1.45
C LYS A 48 -3.86 -6.58 0.08
N ALA A 49 -4.05 -7.87 -0.11
CA ALA A 49 -4.54 -8.46 -1.37
C ALA A 49 -5.92 -7.93 -1.80
N ASP A 50 -6.74 -7.49 -0.86
CA ASP A 50 -8.04 -6.84 -1.12
C ASP A 50 -7.94 -5.34 -1.50
N GLY A 51 -6.72 -4.81 -1.56
CA GLY A 51 -6.43 -3.41 -1.87
C GLY A 51 -6.52 -2.47 -0.68
N THR A 52 -6.90 -2.94 0.51
CA THR A 52 -6.91 -2.08 1.70
C THR A 52 -5.51 -1.79 2.19
N ALA A 53 -5.25 -0.54 2.59
CA ALA A 53 -3.96 -0.11 3.13
C ALA A 53 -4.03 -0.05 4.66
N PHE A 54 -2.95 -0.47 5.30
CA PHE A 54 -2.73 -0.40 6.73
C PHE A 54 -1.45 0.40 7.01
N ASP A 55 -1.59 1.48 7.77
CA ASP A 55 -0.47 2.34 8.16
C ASP A 55 0.30 1.70 9.32
N VAL A 56 1.57 1.42 9.11
CA VAL A 56 2.47 0.90 10.13
C VAL A 56 3.23 2.06 10.76
N THR A 57 3.11 2.21 12.08
CA THR A 57 3.81 3.26 12.83
C THR A 57 5.12 2.73 13.41
N LEU A 58 6.05 3.65 13.69
CA LEU A 58 7.32 3.31 14.32
C LEU A 58 7.12 2.65 15.70
N ASP A 59 6.15 3.12 16.47
CA ASP A 59 5.86 2.57 17.80
C ASP A 59 5.33 1.15 17.73
N ALA A 60 4.46 0.86 16.73
CA ALA A 60 3.97 -0.50 16.51
C ALA A 60 5.10 -1.48 16.16
N VAL A 61 6.04 -1.06 15.31
CA VAL A 61 7.20 -1.89 14.94
C VAL A 61 8.14 -2.08 16.12
N LYS A 62 8.41 -1.05 16.91
CA LYS A 62 9.27 -1.13 18.10
C LYS A 62 8.70 -2.02 19.23
N ALA A 63 7.39 -2.24 19.22
CA ALA A 63 6.75 -3.14 20.19
C ALA A 63 6.92 -4.64 19.83
N LEU A 64 7.38 -4.94 18.60
CA LEU A 64 7.63 -6.32 18.17
C LEU A 64 8.93 -6.88 18.75
N PRO A 65 9.04 -8.19 18.94
CA PRO A 65 10.29 -8.85 19.28
C PRO A 65 11.36 -8.59 18.23
N LEU A 66 12.58 -8.29 18.67
CA LEU A 66 13.72 -8.12 17.77
C LEU A 66 14.42 -9.47 17.55
N ALA A 67 14.84 -9.70 16.32
CA ALA A 67 15.63 -10.83 15.88
C ALA A 67 16.96 -10.34 15.31
N ASN A 68 17.94 -11.24 15.27
CA ASN A 68 19.25 -10.99 14.70
C ASN A 68 19.44 -11.84 13.45
N LEU A 69 19.76 -11.19 12.34
CA LEU A 69 20.12 -11.85 11.09
C LEU A 69 21.61 -11.72 10.83
N GLN A 70 22.31 -12.84 10.70
CA GLN A 70 23.72 -12.87 10.27
C GLN A 70 23.80 -12.71 8.74
N ALA A 71 24.34 -11.60 8.27
CA ALA A 71 24.48 -11.36 6.84
C ALA A 71 25.84 -10.72 6.50
N GLU A 72 26.64 -11.40 5.69
CA GLU A 72 27.91 -10.93 5.14
C GLU A 72 28.83 -10.24 6.16
N GLY A 73 29.07 -10.89 7.31
CA GLY A 73 29.97 -10.40 8.36
C GLY A 73 29.40 -9.30 9.24
N LYS A 74 28.10 -9.00 9.11
CA LYS A 74 27.35 -8.11 9.99
C LYS A 74 26.19 -8.83 10.64
N VAL A 75 25.81 -8.35 11.82
CA VAL A 75 24.55 -8.69 12.45
C VAL A 75 23.59 -7.53 12.17
N GLU A 76 22.49 -7.81 11.49
CA GLU A 76 21.39 -6.88 11.30
C GLU A 76 20.31 -7.21 12.35
N GLU A 77 19.66 -6.20 12.94
CA GLU A 77 18.70 -6.37 14.02
C GLU A 77 17.37 -5.70 13.68
N GLY A 78 16.27 -6.43 13.84
CA GLY A 78 14.93 -5.93 13.57
C GLY A 78 13.86 -6.99 13.79
N PRO A 79 12.56 -6.64 13.75
CA PRO A 79 11.49 -7.62 13.81
C PRO A 79 11.47 -8.50 12.55
N TYR A 80 10.98 -9.71 12.69
CA TYR A 80 10.70 -10.56 11.54
C TYR A 80 9.66 -9.90 10.62
N LEU A 81 9.86 -10.01 9.31
CA LEU A 81 8.89 -9.48 8.34
C LEU A 81 7.49 -10.08 8.54
N LYS A 82 7.41 -11.38 8.88
CA LYS A 82 6.13 -12.04 9.19
C LYS A 82 5.38 -11.39 10.36
N ASP A 83 6.09 -10.95 11.41
CA ASP A 83 5.46 -10.31 12.57
C ASP A 83 4.97 -8.90 12.22
N VAL A 84 5.69 -8.21 11.35
CA VAL A 84 5.25 -6.91 10.82
C VAL A 84 4.00 -7.05 9.95
N LEU A 85 3.92 -8.08 9.10
CA LEU A 85 2.72 -8.38 8.30
C LEU A 85 1.52 -8.72 9.19
N ALA A 86 1.76 -9.41 10.32
CA ALA A 86 0.72 -9.74 11.29
C ALA A 86 0.08 -8.50 11.94
N LEU A 87 0.77 -7.35 12.02
CA LEU A 87 0.16 -6.08 12.47
C LEU A 87 -1.05 -5.67 11.62
N ALA A 88 -0.99 -5.96 10.31
CA ALA A 88 -2.08 -5.72 9.38
C ALA A 88 -3.08 -6.89 9.29
N GLY A 89 -2.90 -7.94 10.12
CA GLY A 89 -3.71 -9.15 10.07
C GLY A 89 -3.39 -10.06 8.89
N VAL A 90 -2.21 -9.91 8.28
CA VAL A 90 -1.77 -10.73 7.14
C VAL A 90 -0.97 -11.92 7.68
N THR A 91 -1.53 -13.13 7.53
CA THR A 91 -0.92 -14.40 7.95
C THR A 91 -0.79 -15.39 6.80
N GLU A 92 -1.53 -15.17 5.71
CA GLU A 92 -1.53 -16.02 4.52
C GLU A 92 -1.38 -15.13 3.27
N PHE A 93 -0.50 -15.50 2.37
CA PHE A 93 -0.25 -14.80 1.11
C PHE A 93 0.56 -15.71 0.18
N THR A 94 0.69 -15.34 -1.07
CA THR A 94 1.56 -16.05 -2.03
C THR A 94 2.91 -15.35 -2.16
N GLU A 95 2.89 -14.03 -2.21
CA GLU A 95 4.10 -13.19 -2.30
C GLU A 95 3.89 -11.82 -1.66
N VAL A 96 4.98 -11.20 -1.27
CA VAL A 96 5.03 -9.80 -0.82
C VAL A 96 6.07 -9.04 -1.62
N SER A 97 5.73 -7.84 -2.03
CA SER A 97 6.64 -6.92 -2.72
C SER A 97 6.93 -5.72 -1.83
N LEU A 98 8.21 -5.45 -1.58
CA LEU A 98 8.65 -4.28 -0.82
C LEU A 98 9.19 -3.23 -1.78
N THR A 99 8.78 -2.00 -1.62
CA THR A 99 9.28 -0.83 -2.36
C THR A 99 9.80 0.22 -1.39
N GLY A 100 10.79 0.98 -1.83
CA GLY A 100 11.45 2.01 -1.02
C GLY A 100 12.38 2.88 -1.86
N SER A 101 13.46 3.37 -1.29
CA SER A 101 14.44 4.24 -1.98
C SER A 101 15.42 3.50 -2.89
N SER A 102 15.39 2.16 -2.90
CA SER A 102 16.20 1.31 -3.78
C SER A 102 15.33 0.37 -4.60
N SER A 103 15.94 -0.60 -5.30
CA SER A 103 15.24 -1.58 -6.11
C SER A 103 14.14 -2.28 -5.32
N PRO A 104 12.95 -2.48 -5.92
CA PRO A 104 11.90 -3.27 -5.30
C PRO A 104 12.32 -4.74 -5.20
N VAL A 105 11.86 -5.40 -4.15
CA VAL A 105 12.09 -6.83 -3.91
C VAL A 105 10.76 -7.53 -3.77
N THR A 106 10.64 -8.73 -4.35
CA THR A 106 9.50 -9.62 -4.14
C THR A 106 10.00 -10.91 -3.49
N LEU A 107 9.31 -11.33 -2.43
CA LEU A 107 9.57 -12.55 -1.68
C LEU A 107 8.34 -13.45 -1.73
N THR A 108 8.57 -14.77 -1.82
CA THR A 108 7.49 -15.76 -1.66
C THR A 108 7.16 -15.97 -0.18
N PHE A 109 6.05 -16.64 0.09
CA PHE A 109 5.65 -16.99 1.45
C PHE A 109 6.77 -17.73 2.21
N GLU A 110 7.44 -18.67 1.56
CA GLU A 110 8.52 -19.48 2.16
C GLU A 110 9.78 -18.65 2.48
N GLN A 111 9.96 -17.52 1.83
CA GLN A 111 11.09 -16.61 2.07
C GLN A 111 10.81 -15.60 3.19
N VAL A 112 9.57 -15.54 3.67
CA VAL A 112 9.17 -14.67 4.79
C VAL A 112 9.17 -15.48 6.10
N ASP A 113 10.34 -15.93 6.47
CA ASP A 113 10.63 -16.75 7.65
C ASP A 113 11.58 -16.04 8.62
N GLU A 114 12.28 -16.80 9.46
CA GLU A 114 13.28 -16.31 10.42
C GLU A 114 14.56 -15.76 9.78
N ASN A 115 14.74 -15.92 8.47
CA ASN A 115 15.86 -15.39 7.71
C ASN A 115 15.53 -14.07 6.99
N THR A 116 14.38 -13.46 7.33
CA THR A 116 13.93 -12.19 6.73
C THR A 116 13.39 -11.25 7.80
N ILE A 117 14.06 -10.13 7.98
CA ILE A 117 13.74 -9.10 8.98
C ILE A 117 13.60 -7.72 8.32
N LEU A 118 12.92 -6.80 9.00
CA LEU A 118 12.99 -5.37 8.73
C LEU A 118 13.92 -4.72 9.76
N ASP A 119 15.09 -4.30 9.32
CA ASP A 119 16.12 -3.69 10.14
C ASP A 119 15.90 -2.18 10.26
N PHE A 120 16.15 -1.62 11.45
CA PHE A 120 16.10 -0.18 11.69
C PHE A 120 17.36 0.48 11.11
N ASN A 121 17.17 1.43 10.20
CA ASN A 121 18.29 2.21 9.70
C ASN A 121 18.51 3.50 10.54
N ASN A 122 19.67 4.14 10.32
CA ASN A 122 20.06 5.35 11.07
C ASN A 122 19.20 6.58 10.73
N HIS A 123 18.34 6.50 9.72
CA HIS A 123 17.47 7.60 9.27
C HIS A 123 16.06 7.49 9.88
N GLY A 124 15.81 6.50 10.73
CA GLY A 124 14.50 6.27 11.34
C GLY A 124 13.48 5.62 10.40
N THR A 125 13.97 5.02 9.29
CA THR A 125 13.19 4.20 8.36
C THR A 125 13.56 2.73 8.52
N MET A 126 12.94 1.84 7.74
CA MET A 126 13.23 0.41 7.76
C MET A 126 13.93 -0.02 6.48
N LYS A 127 14.76 -1.05 6.60
CA LYS A 127 15.44 -1.71 5.50
C LYS A 127 15.10 -3.19 5.52
N LEU A 128 14.78 -3.77 4.37
CA LEU A 128 14.69 -5.22 4.24
C LEU A 128 16.10 -5.84 4.37
N SER A 129 16.22 -6.84 5.23
CA SER A 129 17.41 -7.68 5.34
C SER A 129 16.98 -9.14 5.26
N SER A 130 17.49 -9.87 4.26
CA SER A 130 17.10 -11.26 3.99
C SER A 130 18.29 -12.08 3.54
N ALA A 131 18.36 -13.35 3.99
CA ALA A 131 19.36 -14.29 3.54
C ALA A 131 19.08 -14.86 2.12
N TYR A 132 17.88 -14.63 1.59
CA TYR A 132 17.44 -15.14 0.28
C TYR A 132 17.87 -14.26 -0.89
N ILE A 133 18.32 -13.06 -0.61
CA ILE A 133 18.70 -12.05 -1.62
C ILE A 133 20.07 -11.46 -1.30
N PRO A 134 20.87 -11.14 -2.34
CA PRO A 134 22.13 -10.44 -2.13
C PRO A 134 21.90 -9.12 -1.39
N LYS A 135 22.82 -8.79 -0.48
CA LYS A 135 22.73 -7.56 0.31
C LYS A 135 22.67 -6.28 -0.53
N ALA A 136 23.28 -6.30 -1.71
CA ALA A 136 23.24 -5.17 -2.64
C ALA A 136 21.82 -4.85 -3.13
N ASP A 137 20.94 -5.86 -3.15
CA ASP A 137 19.58 -5.79 -3.66
C ASP A 137 18.53 -5.57 -2.56
N TRP A 138 18.94 -5.45 -1.30
CA TRP A 138 18.01 -5.19 -0.19
C TRP A 138 17.28 -3.85 -0.36
N THR A 139 15.97 -3.86 -0.20
CA THR A 139 15.17 -2.64 -0.28
C THR A 139 15.47 -1.73 0.90
N LYS A 140 15.90 -0.50 0.63
CA LYS A 140 16.18 0.54 1.63
C LYS A 140 15.00 1.48 1.76
N ASP A 141 14.86 2.06 2.96
CA ASP A 141 13.82 3.05 3.26
C ASP A 141 12.45 2.56 2.79
N VAL A 142 12.06 1.38 3.27
CA VAL A 142 10.79 0.74 2.92
C VAL A 142 9.65 1.73 3.10
N ALA A 143 8.92 1.99 2.02
CA ALA A 143 7.78 2.90 1.98
C ALA A 143 6.45 2.15 1.86
N GLN A 144 6.47 0.99 1.20
CA GLN A 144 5.28 0.18 1.02
C GLN A 144 5.62 -1.31 0.92
N ILE A 145 4.74 -2.11 1.50
CA ILE A 145 4.71 -3.57 1.34
C ILE A 145 3.38 -3.93 0.69
N THR A 146 3.40 -4.58 -0.45
CA THR A 146 2.20 -5.04 -1.16
C THR A 146 2.10 -6.55 -1.07
N VAL A 147 0.95 -7.04 -0.64
CA VAL A 147 0.65 -8.46 -0.39
C VAL A 147 -0.24 -9.00 -1.51
N LYS A 148 0.04 -10.22 -1.98
CA LYS A 148 -0.77 -10.93 -2.99
C LYS A 148 -1.16 -12.32 -2.55
#